data_bd6177af1d3d403e171a8a52e6ce3a99
#
_entry.id   bd6177af1d3d403e171a8a52e6ce3a99
#
_cell.length_a   1.000
_cell.length_b   1.000
_cell.length_c   1.000
_cell.angle_alpha   90.00
_cell.angle_beta   90.00
_cell.angle_gamma   90.00
#
_symmetry.space_group_name_H-M   'P 1'
#
loop_
_entity.id
_entity.type
_entity.pdbx_description
1 polymer ?
#
loop_
_entity_poly.entity_id
_entity_poly.type
_entity_poly.pdbx_seq_one_letter_code
_entity_poly.pdbx_strand_id
1 'polypeptide(L)'
;MSKPIRQAQGKPVILTGLRANNDLHIGNYFGALLPLIDMAKNKSDEYQINLFVPDLHSFTTPIDHSQLQAQILHNLKLFAAAGLPLDHPGIHIYRQSYVPAHSELTWILDCFTGFGEMSRMTQFKDKSGRQDQRENIEFVANHIREMQTKFEHYSAEDAAQSIRILLEPLRKLEEMTENETSVGLFNYPVLMACDILLYGAEYVPVGDDQTQHLEFTRDIAERMNSRFGDMLTVPKPVKEQHEFFGKEQGLRIKDLFDPSKKMSKSDDTGKGVIFLGDSPEEAAKKIMSATTDSESNIRFDFEKQPGVSNLLQIQSLLRDQPLEETIRHWEGKSGYGDLKREVAEAVRDFLISFQERLRHVDENQLMAKLTDDERVMNEVANATLLKVQQAVGLRAS
;
A
#
# COMPACT_ATOMS: atom_id res chain seq x y z
N MET A 1 2.64 30.21 -28.80
CA MET A 1 1.81 30.65 -27.67
C MET A 1 0.96 29.49 -27.23
N SER A 2 1.39 28.75 -26.23
CA SER A 2 0.65 27.65 -25.62
C SER A 2 -0.61 28.20 -24.95
N LYS A 3 -1.77 27.63 -25.26
CA LYS A 3 -3.02 27.96 -24.54
C LYS A 3 -2.80 27.69 -23.05
N PRO A 4 -3.24 28.58 -22.14
CA PRO A 4 -3.19 28.29 -20.72
C PRO A 4 -4.02 27.02 -20.48
N ILE A 5 -3.39 26.02 -19.85
CA ILE A 5 -4.04 24.79 -19.45
C ILE A 5 -5.05 25.19 -18.37
N ARG A 6 -6.32 25.16 -18.72
CA ARG A 6 -7.40 25.29 -17.74
C ARG A 6 -7.31 24.03 -16.85
N GLN A 7 -6.90 24.20 -15.58
CA GLN A 7 -7.43 23.32 -14.54
C GLN A 7 -8.92 23.11 -14.89
N ALA A 8 -9.40 21.88 -14.84
CA ALA A 8 -10.84 21.64 -14.93
C ALA A 8 -11.46 22.29 -13.66
N GLN A 9 -11.70 23.63 -13.75
CA GLN A 9 -12.18 24.43 -12.66
C GLN A 9 -13.50 23.83 -12.18
N GLY A 10 -13.49 23.24 -10.98
CA GLY A 10 -14.67 22.81 -10.27
C GLY A 10 -14.89 21.32 -10.09
N LYS A 11 -14.05 20.43 -10.60
CA LYS A 11 -14.19 18.98 -10.30
C LYS A 11 -13.50 18.65 -8.97
N PRO A 12 -14.16 17.89 -8.09
CA PRO A 12 -13.51 17.34 -6.90
C PRO A 12 -12.32 16.45 -7.30
N VAL A 13 -11.30 16.40 -6.44
CA VAL A 13 -10.07 15.67 -6.72
C VAL A 13 -10.01 14.36 -5.95
N ILE A 14 -9.74 13.27 -6.65
CA ILE A 14 -9.36 11.97 -6.08
C ILE A 14 -7.84 11.85 -6.24
N LEU A 15 -7.13 11.59 -5.14
CA LEU A 15 -5.69 11.33 -5.15
C LEU A 15 -5.40 9.94 -4.64
N THR A 16 -4.54 9.19 -5.34
CA THR A 16 -4.07 7.89 -4.86
C THR A 16 -2.64 7.62 -5.29
N GLY A 17 -1.89 6.95 -4.41
CA GLY A 17 -0.52 6.54 -4.68
C GLY A 17 -0.45 5.23 -5.47
N LEU A 18 0.35 5.22 -6.52
CA LEU A 18 0.75 4.03 -7.24
C LEU A 18 2.00 3.43 -6.59
N ARG A 19 2.17 2.11 -6.67
CA ARG A 19 3.35 1.50 -6.08
C ARG A 19 4.61 1.85 -6.87
N ALA A 20 5.61 2.45 -6.18
CA ALA A 20 6.86 2.88 -6.81
C ALA A 20 7.86 1.74 -7.03
N ASN A 21 7.89 0.78 -6.12
CA ASN A 21 8.87 -0.29 -6.07
C ASN A 21 8.21 -1.65 -5.80
N ASN A 22 8.99 -2.72 -5.93
CA ASN A 22 8.60 -4.12 -5.77
C ASN A 22 7.67 -4.66 -6.86
N ASP A 23 7.81 -5.96 -7.11
CA ASP A 23 6.98 -6.68 -8.05
C ASP A 23 5.54 -6.81 -7.54
N LEU A 24 4.58 -6.70 -8.46
CA LEU A 24 3.18 -6.89 -8.17
C LEU A 24 2.80 -8.37 -8.30
N HIS A 25 2.03 -8.84 -7.34
CA HIS A 25 1.42 -10.18 -7.37
C HIS A 25 -0.09 -10.11 -7.61
N ILE A 26 -0.73 -11.24 -7.90
CA ILE A 26 -2.18 -11.30 -8.21
C ILE A 26 -3.03 -10.72 -7.07
N GLY A 27 -2.61 -10.82 -5.81
CA GLY A 27 -3.29 -10.19 -4.69
C GLY A 27 -3.26 -8.66 -4.75
N ASN A 28 -2.17 -8.06 -5.25
CA ASN A 28 -2.11 -6.61 -5.52
C ASN A 28 -2.97 -6.24 -6.74
N TYR A 29 -2.93 -7.09 -7.77
CA TYR A 29 -3.71 -6.88 -8.99
C TYR A 29 -5.21 -6.79 -8.71
N PHE A 30 -5.78 -7.80 -8.07
CA PHE A 30 -7.21 -7.83 -7.76
C PHE A 30 -7.61 -6.96 -6.57
N GLY A 31 -6.76 -6.84 -5.56
CA GLY A 31 -7.09 -6.13 -4.32
C GLY A 31 -6.87 -4.61 -4.36
N ALA A 32 -6.08 -4.11 -5.30
CA ALA A 32 -5.77 -2.69 -5.38
C ALA A 32 -5.77 -2.14 -6.81
N LEU A 33 -5.10 -2.82 -7.75
CA LEU A 33 -4.89 -2.28 -9.10
C LEU A 33 -6.19 -2.21 -9.91
N LEU A 34 -6.96 -3.30 -9.99
CA LEU A 34 -8.24 -3.29 -10.70
C LEU A 34 -9.26 -2.31 -10.11
N PRO A 35 -9.51 -2.29 -8.79
CA PRO A 35 -10.40 -1.28 -8.19
C PRO A 35 -9.99 0.16 -8.50
N LEU A 36 -8.69 0.44 -8.55
CA LEU A 36 -8.17 1.74 -8.93
C LEU A 36 -8.46 2.07 -10.40
N ILE A 37 -8.24 1.11 -11.29
CA ILE A 37 -8.51 1.28 -12.73
C ILE A 37 -10.00 1.46 -13.00
N ASP A 38 -10.85 0.68 -12.33
CA ASP A 38 -12.31 0.80 -12.44
C ASP A 38 -12.79 2.15 -11.91
N MET A 39 -12.24 2.61 -10.78
CA MET A 39 -12.49 3.97 -10.29
C MET A 39 -12.06 5.02 -11.33
N ALA A 40 -10.87 4.87 -11.91
CA ALA A 40 -10.37 5.81 -12.90
C ALA A 40 -11.27 5.85 -14.15
N LYS A 41 -11.73 4.71 -14.63
CA LYS A 41 -12.66 4.62 -15.78
C LYS A 41 -14.02 5.21 -15.47
N ASN A 42 -14.58 4.92 -14.31
CA ASN A 42 -15.97 5.24 -14.00
C ASN A 42 -16.17 6.64 -13.41
N LYS A 43 -15.12 7.27 -12.85
CA LYS A 43 -15.24 8.55 -12.16
C LYS A 43 -14.51 9.72 -12.83
N SER A 44 -13.69 9.49 -13.84
CA SER A 44 -12.88 10.55 -14.48
C SER A 44 -13.70 11.63 -15.21
N ASP A 45 -14.96 11.35 -15.54
CA ASP A 45 -15.86 12.37 -16.10
C ASP A 45 -16.35 13.37 -15.04
N GLU A 46 -16.51 12.94 -13.80
CA GLU A 46 -17.03 13.77 -12.70
C GLU A 46 -15.91 14.32 -11.79
N TYR A 47 -14.80 13.59 -11.66
CA TYR A 47 -13.66 13.86 -10.79
C TYR A 47 -12.38 14.07 -11.60
N GLN A 48 -11.47 14.87 -11.06
CA GLN A 48 -10.07 14.84 -11.48
C GLN A 48 -9.36 13.74 -10.68
N ILE A 49 -8.67 12.85 -11.37
CA ILE A 49 -7.99 11.70 -10.76
C ILE A 49 -6.48 11.89 -10.86
N ASN A 50 -5.84 12.04 -9.73
CA ASN A 50 -4.40 12.21 -9.61
C ASN A 50 -3.77 10.92 -9.10
N LEU A 51 -2.97 10.28 -9.94
CA LEU A 51 -2.24 9.05 -9.66
C LEU A 51 -0.77 9.38 -9.54
N PHE A 52 -0.20 9.29 -8.34
CA PHE A 52 1.20 9.61 -8.17
C PHE A 52 2.04 8.40 -7.78
N VAL A 53 3.28 8.38 -8.24
CA VAL A 53 4.27 7.40 -7.82
C VAL A 53 5.01 7.98 -6.62
N PRO A 54 4.84 7.41 -5.40
CA PRO A 54 5.41 7.93 -4.16
C PRO A 54 6.89 7.53 -4.02
N ASP A 55 7.72 7.96 -4.95
CA ASP A 55 9.14 7.60 -5.01
C ASP A 55 9.97 8.21 -3.86
N LEU A 56 9.61 9.40 -3.34
CA LEU A 56 10.23 9.93 -2.13
C LEU A 56 9.89 9.09 -0.90
N HIS A 57 8.67 8.54 -0.80
CA HIS A 57 8.32 7.63 0.29
C HIS A 57 9.09 6.31 0.24
N SER A 58 9.61 5.93 -0.93
CA SER A 58 10.41 4.70 -1.06
C SER A 58 11.69 4.73 -0.22
N PHE A 59 12.22 5.93 0.10
CA PHE A 59 13.40 6.09 0.94
C PHE A 59 13.16 5.86 2.45
N THR A 60 11.92 5.70 2.89
CA THR A 60 11.60 5.43 4.30
C THR A 60 12.01 4.03 4.76
N THR A 61 12.31 3.14 3.82
CA THR A 61 12.81 1.79 4.05
C THR A 61 14.03 1.54 3.15
N PRO A 62 14.94 0.61 3.51
CA PRO A 62 16.07 0.27 2.65
C PRO A 62 15.61 -0.22 1.27
N ILE A 63 16.20 0.34 0.22
CA ILE A 63 15.93 0.00 -1.18
C ILE A 63 17.24 -0.12 -1.96
N ASP A 64 17.21 -0.81 -3.09
CA ASP A 64 18.28 -0.72 -4.09
C ASP A 64 18.07 0.54 -4.94
N HIS A 65 18.83 1.59 -4.63
CA HIS A 65 18.74 2.87 -5.33
C HIS A 65 19.05 2.78 -6.82
N SER A 66 19.90 1.82 -7.23
CA SER A 66 20.28 1.63 -8.63
C SER A 66 19.12 1.13 -9.49
N GLN A 67 18.14 0.46 -8.88
CA GLN A 67 16.98 -0.14 -9.56
C GLN A 67 15.72 0.72 -9.50
N LEU A 68 15.69 1.77 -8.68
CA LEU A 68 14.45 2.50 -8.40
C LEU A 68 13.75 3.01 -9.67
N GLN A 69 14.48 3.66 -10.58
CA GLN A 69 13.89 4.20 -11.81
C GLN A 69 13.35 3.09 -12.74
N ALA A 70 14.11 1.99 -12.85
CA ALA A 70 13.68 0.84 -13.64
C ALA A 70 12.40 0.20 -13.06
N GLN A 71 12.31 0.09 -11.73
CA GLN A 71 11.14 -0.44 -11.04
C GLN A 71 9.92 0.47 -11.19
N ILE A 72 10.09 1.80 -11.09
CA ILE A 72 9.02 2.77 -11.31
C ILE A 72 8.45 2.60 -12.72
N LEU A 73 9.31 2.59 -13.74
CA LEU A 73 8.88 2.44 -15.12
C LEU A 73 8.19 1.09 -15.36
N HIS A 74 8.77 0.01 -14.82
CA HIS A 74 8.17 -1.32 -14.90
C HIS A 74 6.77 -1.34 -14.28
N ASN A 75 6.59 -0.79 -13.08
CA ASN A 75 5.30 -0.74 -12.42
C ASN A 75 4.28 0.11 -13.21
N LEU A 76 4.68 1.25 -13.74
CA LEU A 76 3.82 2.06 -14.60
C LEU A 76 3.36 1.30 -15.86
N LYS A 77 4.24 0.49 -16.45
CA LYS A 77 3.88 -0.42 -17.56
C LYS A 77 2.87 -1.48 -17.11
N LEU A 78 2.98 -2.01 -15.90
CA LEU A 78 1.99 -2.95 -15.33
C LEU A 78 0.61 -2.28 -15.18
N PHE A 79 0.56 -1.02 -14.72
CA PHE A 79 -0.69 -0.25 -14.64
C PHE A 79 -1.30 -0.02 -16.02
N ALA A 80 -0.49 0.33 -17.01
CA ALA A 80 -0.93 0.49 -18.39
C ALA A 80 -1.45 -0.82 -18.98
N ALA A 81 -0.72 -1.94 -18.80
CA ALA A 81 -1.14 -3.27 -19.27
C ALA A 81 -2.42 -3.76 -18.60
N ALA A 82 -2.69 -3.34 -17.37
CA ALA A 82 -3.93 -3.63 -16.66
C ALA A 82 -5.12 -2.79 -17.16
N GLY A 83 -4.88 -1.80 -18.02
CA GLY A 83 -5.93 -1.02 -18.68
C GLY A 83 -6.20 0.35 -18.06
N LEU A 84 -5.21 0.95 -17.40
CA LEU A 84 -5.31 2.34 -16.95
C LEU A 84 -5.49 3.27 -18.16
N PRO A 85 -6.54 4.13 -18.19
CA PRO A 85 -6.85 4.97 -19.34
C PRO A 85 -5.89 6.17 -19.42
N LEU A 86 -4.76 5.98 -20.11
CA LEU A 86 -3.70 6.99 -20.25
C LEU A 86 -4.13 8.22 -21.06
N ASP A 87 -5.08 8.07 -21.98
CA ASP A 87 -5.51 9.15 -22.89
C ASP A 87 -6.60 10.06 -22.30
N HIS A 88 -7.12 9.73 -21.09
CA HIS A 88 -8.20 10.49 -20.50
C HIS A 88 -7.70 11.81 -19.88
N PRO A 89 -8.23 12.98 -20.27
CA PRO A 89 -7.74 14.29 -19.82
C PRO A 89 -8.00 14.59 -18.33
N GLY A 90 -8.92 13.85 -17.69
CA GLY A 90 -9.21 13.96 -16.25
C GLY A 90 -8.32 13.07 -15.37
N ILE A 91 -7.37 12.33 -15.97
CA ILE A 91 -6.44 11.45 -15.25
C ILE A 91 -5.02 11.95 -15.43
N HIS A 92 -4.36 12.24 -14.32
CA HIS A 92 -2.96 12.64 -14.28
C HIS A 92 -2.13 11.58 -13.59
N ILE A 93 -0.97 11.23 -14.19
CA ILE A 93 0.02 10.30 -13.65
C ILE A 93 1.34 11.02 -13.53
N TYR A 94 1.95 11.04 -12.34
CA TYR A 94 3.20 11.76 -12.11
C TYR A 94 4.04 11.10 -11.02
N ARG A 95 5.35 11.35 -11.07
CA ARG A 95 6.30 10.95 -10.03
C ARG A 95 6.38 12.06 -9.00
N GLN A 96 6.29 11.71 -7.73
CA GLN A 96 6.32 12.67 -6.61
C GLN A 96 7.58 13.54 -6.63
N SER A 97 8.75 12.93 -6.84
CA SER A 97 10.04 13.65 -6.87
C SER A 97 10.19 14.64 -8.04
N TYR A 98 9.37 14.51 -9.07
CA TYR A 98 9.36 15.43 -10.21
C TYR A 98 8.52 16.69 -9.97
N VAL A 99 7.89 16.78 -8.79
CA VAL A 99 7.15 17.97 -8.32
C VAL A 99 7.80 18.49 -7.02
N PRO A 100 8.81 19.37 -7.09
CA PRO A 100 9.58 19.82 -5.92
C PRO A 100 8.75 20.45 -4.80
N ALA A 101 7.57 20.99 -5.13
CA ALA A 101 6.65 21.58 -4.16
C ALA A 101 6.29 20.64 -2.99
N HIS A 102 6.32 19.33 -3.20
CA HIS A 102 6.13 18.34 -2.12
C HIS A 102 7.13 18.54 -0.98
N SER A 103 8.42 18.63 -1.31
CA SER A 103 9.48 18.79 -0.32
C SER A 103 9.43 20.15 0.38
N GLU A 104 9.14 21.22 -0.36
CA GLU A 104 9.08 22.56 0.21
C GLU A 104 7.86 22.74 1.12
N LEU A 105 6.68 22.27 0.70
CA LEU A 105 5.50 22.31 1.57
C LEU A 105 5.68 21.43 2.81
N THR A 106 6.30 20.26 2.68
CA THR A 106 6.63 19.40 3.83
C THR A 106 7.41 20.19 4.88
N TRP A 107 8.47 20.87 4.48
CA TRP A 107 9.25 21.68 5.41
C TRP A 107 8.43 22.76 6.10
N ILE A 108 7.56 23.44 5.36
CA ILE A 108 6.70 24.47 5.95
C ILE A 108 5.74 23.84 6.97
N LEU A 109 5.07 22.73 6.62
CA LEU A 109 4.12 22.08 7.51
C LEU A 109 4.78 21.45 8.74
N ASP A 110 6.02 20.95 8.62
CA ASP A 110 6.82 20.48 9.76
C ASP A 110 6.96 21.52 10.85
N CYS A 111 7.14 22.79 10.47
CA CYS A 111 7.26 23.90 11.43
C CYS A 111 5.95 24.18 12.19
N PHE A 112 4.82 23.67 11.73
CA PHE A 112 3.51 23.79 12.36
C PHE A 112 2.96 22.48 12.91
N THR A 113 3.76 21.40 12.87
CA THR A 113 3.38 20.07 13.34
C THR A 113 4.11 19.74 14.63
N GLY A 114 3.37 19.26 15.64
CA GLY A 114 3.96 18.97 16.95
C GLY A 114 4.73 17.64 16.94
N PHE A 115 5.95 17.63 17.48
CA PHE A 115 6.76 16.40 17.65
C PHE A 115 5.99 15.29 18.38
N GLY A 116 5.19 15.64 19.41
CA GLY A 116 4.38 14.67 20.15
C GLY A 116 3.25 14.05 19.32
N GLU A 117 2.73 14.74 18.30
CA GLU A 117 1.73 14.18 17.38
C GLU A 117 2.39 13.12 16.49
N MET A 118 3.54 13.44 15.92
CA MET A 118 4.34 12.54 15.10
C MET A 118 4.75 11.27 15.85
N SER A 119 5.20 11.43 17.10
CA SER A 119 5.64 10.30 17.94
C SER A 119 4.51 9.33 18.32
N ARG A 120 3.24 9.74 18.17
CA ARG A 120 2.08 8.89 18.44
C ARG A 120 1.59 8.11 17.24
N MET A 121 2.14 8.37 16.05
CA MET A 121 1.76 7.65 14.83
C MET A 121 2.04 6.15 14.97
N THR A 122 1.02 5.32 14.75
CA THR A 122 1.10 3.85 14.89
C THR A 122 2.14 3.26 13.96
N GLN A 123 2.11 3.60 12.70
CA GLN A 123 3.07 3.11 11.71
C GLN A 123 4.53 3.46 12.04
N PHE A 124 4.78 4.62 12.67
CA PHE A 124 6.11 4.96 13.16
C PHE A 124 6.54 4.02 14.29
N LYS A 125 5.65 3.76 15.25
CA LYS A 125 5.92 2.84 16.37
C LYS A 125 6.22 1.43 15.86
N ASP A 126 5.40 0.93 14.95
CA ASP A 126 5.52 -0.43 14.39
C ASP A 126 6.83 -0.58 13.59
N LYS A 127 7.10 0.35 12.67
CA LYS A 127 8.29 0.26 11.79
C LYS A 127 9.60 0.63 12.49
N SER A 128 9.57 1.44 13.56
CA SER A 128 10.76 1.78 14.34
C SER A 128 11.17 0.68 15.32
N GLY A 129 10.40 -0.41 15.44
CA GLY A 129 10.64 -1.48 16.40
C GLY A 129 10.50 -1.06 17.88
N ARG A 130 10.06 0.18 18.15
CA ARG A 130 9.97 0.72 19.52
C ARG A 130 8.94 -0.02 20.37
N GLN A 131 7.90 -0.56 19.76
CA GLN A 131 6.90 -1.34 20.47
C GLN A 131 7.48 -2.70 20.89
N ASP A 132 8.12 -3.41 19.96
CA ASP A 132 8.78 -4.69 20.22
C ASP A 132 9.91 -4.52 21.24
N GLN A 133 10.68 -3.43 21.16
CA GLN A 133 11.70 -3.08 22.15
C GLN A 133 11.10 -2.90 23.55
N ARG A 134 9.99 -2.19 23.66
CA ARG A 134 9.31 -1.97 24.94
C ARG A 134 8.75 -3.25 25.53
N GLU A 135 8.11 -4.09 24.72
CA GLU A 135 7.59 -5.39 25.11
C GLU A 135 8.71 -6.34 25.56
N ASN A 136 9.83 -6.38 24.84
CA ASN A 136 11.00 -7.16 25.22
C ASN A 136 11.63 -6.66 26.51
N ILE A 137 11.77 -5.34 26.72
CA ILE A 137 12.26 -4.75 27.97
C ILE A 137 11.33 -5.11 29.13
N GLU A 138 10.02 -5.00 28.96
CA GLU A 138 9.03 -5.30 29.98
C GLU A 138 9.04 -6.81 30.33
N PHE A 139 9.13 -7.67 29.32
CA PHE A 139 9.27 -9.11 29.51
C PHE A 139 10.53 -9.45 30.32
N VAL A 140 11.69 -8.91 29.93
CA VAL A 140 12.96 -9.12 30.65
C VAL A 140 12.87 -8.61 32.09
N ALA A 141 12.32 -7.40 32.30
CA ALA A 141 12.19 -6.82 33.62
C ALA A 141 11.25 -7.64 34.54
N ASN A 142 10.14 -8.13 34.00
CA ASN A 142 9.20 -8.96 34.76
C ASN A 142 9.82 -10.32 35.13
N HIS A 143 10.54 -10.95 34.19
CA HIS A 143 11.20 -12.23 34.44
C HIS A 143 12.32 -12.09 35.50
N ILE A 144 13.10 -11.00 35.47
CA ILE A 144 14.10 -10.70 36.50
C ILE A 144 13.44 -10.49 37.86
N ARG A 145 12.33 -9.76 37.95
CA ARG A 145 11.57 -9.59 39.22
C ARG A 145 11.07 -10.93 39.75
N GLU A 146 10.57 -11.80 38.89
CA GLU A 146 10.15 -13.14 39.30
C GLU A 146 11.31 -13.97 39.86
N MET A 147 12.44 -13.94 39.19
CA MET A 147 13.69 -14.58 39.71
C MET A 147 14.08 -14.03 41.09
N GLN A 148 14.02 -12.71 41.29
CA GLN A 148 14.34 -12.07 42.57
C GLN A 148 13.39 -12.49 43.67
N THR A 149 12.09 -12.61 43.41
CA THR A 149 11.09 -13.00 44.43
C THR A 149 11.19 -14.48 44.84
N LYS A 150 11.71 -15.34 43.95
CA LYS A 150 11.85 -16.77 44.17
C LYS A 150 13.30 -17.20 44.52
N PHE A 151 14.21 -16.25 44.71
CA PHE A 151 15.66 -16.49 44.80
C PHE A 151 16.04 -17.54 45.84
N GLU A 152 15.40 -17.54 47.04
CA GLU A 152 15.70 -18.48 48.13
C GLU A 152 15.35 -19.94 47.77
N HIS A 153 14.55 -20.18 46.75
CA HIS A 153 14.05 -21.49 46.31
C HIS A 153 14.55 -21.91 44.94
N TYR A 154 15.44 -21.10 44.33
CA TYR A 154 15.93 -21.32 42.96
C TYR A 154 17.05 -22.37 42.96
N SER A 155 16.83 -23.46 42.25
CA SER A 155 17.89 -24.42 41.95
C SER A 155 18.84 -23.92 40.84
N ALA A 156 20.00 -24.53 40.70
CA ALA A 156 20.92 -24.23 39.60
C ALA A 156 20.27 -24.53 38.23
N GLU A 157 19.33 -25.48 38.17
CA GLU A 157 18.61 -25.87 36.98
C GLU A 157 17.55 -24.81 36.58
N ASP A 158 16.84 -24.27 37.59
CA ASP A 158 15.87 -23.15 37.39
C ASP A 158 16.60 -21.89 36.91
N ALA A 159 17.77 -21.59 37.46
CA ALA A 159 18.58 -20.47 37.01
C ALA A 159 19.05 -20.62 35.56
N ALA A 160 19.50 -21.81 35.18
CA ALA A 160 19.93 -22.11 33.81
C ALA A 160 18.76 -21.99 32.80
N GLN A 161 17.57 -22.45 33.19
CA GLN A 161 16.37 -22.31 32.36
C GLN A 161 15.93 -20.86 32.21
N SER A 162 15.95 -20.07 33.27
CA SER A 162 15.64 -18.63 33.26
C SER A 162 16.60 -17.85 32.38
N ILE A 163 17.90 -18.16 32.43
CA ILE A 163 18.87 -17.55 31.53
C ILE A 163 18.58 -17.88 30.08
N ARG A 164 18.22 -19.12 29.74
CA ARG A 164 17.84 -19.51 28.36
C ARG A 164 16.62 -18.75 27.86
N ILE A 165 15.61 -18.53 28.70
CA ILE A 165 14.41 -17.77 28.38
C ILE A 165 14.75 -16.31 28.09
N LEU A 166 15.71 -15.73 28.80
CA LEU A 166 16.12 -14.33 28.65
C LEU A 166 17.07 -14.08 27.46
N LEU A 167 17.82 -15.09 27.01
CA LEU A 167 18.84 -14.92 25.97
C LEU A 167 18.27 -14.38 24.65
N GLU A 168 17.15 -14.90 24.19
CA GLU A 168 16.55 -14.48 22.92
C GLU A 168 16.00 -13.03 22.99
N PRO A 169 15.19 -12.65 23.99
CA PRO A 169 14.76 -11.26 24.14
C PRO A 169 15.93 -10.28 24.30
N LEU A 170 16.99 -10.65 25.03
CA LEU A 170 18.18 -9.80 25.18
C LEU A 170 18.94 -9.62 23.86
N ARG A 171 19.10 -10.71 23.07
CA ARG A 171 19.72 -10.64 21.74
C ARG A 171 18.89 -9.74 20.81
N LYS A 172 17.56 -9.88 20.82
CA LYS A 172 16.69 -8.99 20.05
C LYS A 172 16.86 -7.52 20.47
N LEU A 173 16.98 -7.22 21.75
CA LEU A 173 17.23 -5.87 22.22
C LEU A 173 18.60 -5.33 21.76
N GLU A 174 19.63 -6.17 21.72
CA GLU A 174 20.96 -5.82 21.22
C GLU A 174 20.91 -5.52 19.70
N GLU A 175 20.29 -6.39 18.92
CA GLU A 175 20.09 -6.20 17.47
C GLU A 175 19.25 -4.94 17.15
N MET A 176 18.28 -4.58 18.00
CA MET A 176 17.42 -3.40 17.83
C MET A 176 18.15 -2.07 18.14
N THR A 177 19.22 -2.07 18.94
CA THR A 177 20.01 -0.86 19.20
C THR A 177 20.83 -0.41 17.99
N GLU A 178 21.06 -1.31 17.02
CA GLU A 178 21.76 -1.03 15.77
C GLU A 178 20.80 -0.53 14.64
N ASN A 179 19.48 -0.65 14.82
CA ASN A 179 18.52 -0.17 13.85
C ASN A 179 18.33 1.35 13.95
N GLU A 180 19.08 2.08 13.16
CA GLU A 180 18.92 3.52 12.99
C GLU A 180 17.60 3.85 12.31
N THR A 181 16.60 4.24 13.08
CA THR A 181 15.34 4.78 12.54
C THR A 181 15.62 6.11 11.85
N SER A 182 15.42 6.18 10.54
CA SER A 182 15.67 7.39 9.78
C SER A 182 14.70 8.52 10.16
N VAL A 183 15.15 9.78 10.05
CA VAL A 183 14.27 10.97 10.16
C VAL A 183 13.16 10.90 9.11
N GLY A 184 13.44 10.36 7.93
CA GLY A 184 12.44 10.16 6.88
C GLY A 184 11.29 9.25 7.32
N LEU A 185 11.58 8.17 8.05
CA LEU A 185 10.53 7.30 8.61
C LEU A 185 9.71 8.01 9.70
N PHE A 186 10.30 8.94 10.42
CA PHE A 186 9.58 9.77 11.39
C PHE A 186 8.70 10.80 10.68
N ASN A 187 9.19 11.39 9.59
CA ASN A 187 8.60 12.58 8.96
C ASN A 187 7.64 12.28 7.79
N TYR A 188 7.64 11.06 7.24
CA TYR A 188 6.80 10.76 6.08
C TYR A 188 5.29 11.03 6.24
N PRO A 189 4.67 11.05 7.45
CA PRO A 189 3.26 11.43 7.56
C PRO A 189 2.98 12.88 7.15
N VAL A 190 3.96 13.78 7.37
CA VAL A 190 3.83 15.18 6.90
C VAL A 190 4.01 15.26 5.39
N LEU A 191 4.94 14.48 4.81
CA LEU A 191 5.08 14.37 3.36
C LEU A 191 3.79 13.82 2.72
N MET A 192 3.16 12.80 3.32
CA MET A 192 1.87 12.29 2.85
C MET A 192 0.75 13.35 2.95
N ALA A 193 0.74 14.15 4.02
CA ALA A 193 -0.18 15.27 4.12
C ALA A 193 0.04 16.28 2.98
N CYS A 194 1.30 16.56 2.62
CA CYS A 194 1.62 17.42 1.49
C CYS A 194 1.15 16.85 0.15
N ASP A 195 1.30 15.53 -0.06
CA ASP A 195 0.81 14.87 -1.27
C ASP A 195 -0.68 15.14 -1.50
N ILE A 196 -1.45 15.15 -0.43
CA ILE A 196 -2.91 15.35 -0.44
C ILE A 196 -3.25 16.84 -0.60
N LEU A 197 -2.63 17.70 0.21
CA LEU A 197 -3.00 19.11 0.34
C LEU A 197 -2.57 19.97 -0.85
N LEU A 198 -1.44 19.64 -1.51
CA LEU A 198 -0.97 20.38 -2.69
C LEU A 198 -1.99 20.42 -3.82
N TYR A 199 -2.75 19.37 -3.98
CA TYR A 199 -3.72 19.21 -5.07
C TYR A 199 -5.16 19.43 -4.64
N GLY A 200 -5.39 19.80 -3.38
CA GLY A 200 -6.72 19.98 -2.83
C GLY A 200 -7.59 18.72 -2.91
N ALA A 201 -6.98 17.55 -2.70
CA ALA A 201 -7.68 16.27 -2.82
C ALA A 201 -8.74 16.13 -1.71
N GLU A 202 -10.00 15.96 -2.14
CA GLU A 202 -11.11 15.70 -1.25
C GLU A 202 -11.23 14.21 -0.91
N TYR A 203 -10.93 13.36 -1.87
CA TYR A 203 -11.06 11.91 -1.76
C TYR A 203 -9.71 11.21 -1.92
N VAL A 204 -9.38 10.37 -0.94
CA VAL A 204 -8.12 9.61 -0.91
C VAL A 204 -8.46 8.16 -0.52
N PRO A 205 -8.42 7.19 -1.45
CA PRO A 205 -8.67 5.80 -1.13
C PRO A 205 -7.51 5.26 -0.30
N VAL A 206 -7.73 5.13 1.00
CA VAL A 206 -6.75 4.64 1.97
C VAL A 206 -7.24 3.35 2.61
N GLY A 207 -6.35 2.40 2.82
CA GLY A 207 -6.64 1.23 3.65
C GLY A 207 -6.77 1.59 5.14
N ASP A 208 -7.30 0.68 5.93
CA ASP A 208 -7.53 0.88 7.37
C ASP A 208 -6.26 1.31 8.12
N ASP A 209 -5.10 0.82 7.69
CA ASP A 209 -3.79 1.15 8.24
C ASP A 209 -3.34 2.60 7.95
N GLN A 210 -3.98 3.29 7.00
CA GLN A 210 -3.67 4.67 6.62
C GLN A 210 -4.72 5.68 7.12
N THR A 211 -5.76 5.25 7.80
CA THR A 211 -6.83 6.14 8.31
C THR A 211 -6.29 7.20 9.27
N GLN A 212 -5.33 6.83 10.12
CA GLN A 212 -4.68 7.77 11.03
C GLN A 212 -3.92 8.87 10.28
N HIS A 213 -3.28 8.56 9.15
CA HIS A 213 -2.58 9.55 8.34
C HIS A 213 -3.53 10.53 7.65
N LEU A 214 -4.70 10.06 7.24
CA LEU A 214 -5.73 10.92 6.65
C LEU A 214 -6.29 11.91 7.69
N GLU A 215 -6.63 11.44 8.90
CA GLU A 215 -7.08 12.34 9.98
C GLU A 215 -5.96 13.32 10.39
N PHE A 216 -4.72 12.87 10.46
CA PHE A 216 -3.57 13.74 10.70
C PHE A 216 -3.42 14.83 9.61
N THR A 217 -3.64 14.48 8.35
CA THR A 217 -3.68 15.44 7.23
C THR A 217 -4.76 16.48 7.42
N ARG A 218 -5.95 16.05 7.86
CA ARG A 218 -7.08 16.92 8.15
C ARG A 218 -6.74 17.91 9.28
N ASP A 219 -6.17 17.40 10.39
CA ASP A 219 -5.75 18.22 11.53
C ASP A 219 -4.73 19.30 11.12
N ILE A 220 -3.78 18.96 10.24
CA ILE A 220 -2.81 19.90 9.68
C ILE A 220 -3.52 20.99 8.86
N ALA A 221 -4.42 20.58 7.95
CA ALA A 221 -5.13 21.52 7.08
C ALA A 221 -6.02 22.47 7.89
N GLU A 222 -6.78 21.97 8.86
CA GLU A 222 -7.64 22.75 9.74
C GLU A 222 -6.83 23.72 10.61
N ARG A 223 -5.70 23.28 11.15
CA ARG A 223 -4.77 24.12 11.93
C ARG A 223 -4.21 25.26 11.09
N MET A 224 -3.74 24.97 9.88
CA MET A 224 -3.20 25.97 8.97
C MET A 224 -4.27 26.96 8.54
N ASN A 225 -5.46 26.48 8.17
CA ASN A 225 -6.59 27.35 7.79
C ASN A 225 -7.06 28.24 8.95
N SER A 226 -7.15 27.68 10.17
CA SER A 226 -7.52 28.45 11.37
C SER A 226 -6.52 29.57 11.69
N ARG A 227 -5.23 29.35 11.39
CA ARG A 227 -4.16 30.28 11.73
C ARG A 227 -3.93 31.35 10.67
N PHE A 228 -4.08 31.01 9.40
CA PHE A 228 -3.65 31.84 8.28
C PHE A 228 -4.77 32.12 7.26
N GLY A 229 -6.00 31.68 7.51
CA GLY A 229 -7.14 31.80 6.59
C GLY A 229 -7.28 30.59 5.66
N ASP A 230 -8.45 30.48 5.03
CA ASP A 230 -8.82 29.34 4.18
C ASP A 230 -7.93 29.24 2.93
N MET A 231 -6.89 28.41 2.99
CA MET A 231 -5.94 28.22 1.91
C MET A 231 -5.77 26.77 1.46
N LEU A 232 -6.09 25.80 2.33
CA LEU A 232 -5.98 24.38 2.06
C LEU A 232 -7.34 23.70 2.07
N THR A 233 -7.61 22.86 1.08
CA THR A 233 -8.79 22.00 1.08
C THR A 233 -8.63 20.93 2.16
N VAL A 234 -9.61 20.82 3.06
CA VAL A 234 -9.62 19.75 4.07
C VAL A 234 -10.20 18.47 3.42
N PRO A 235 -9.47 17.36 3.38
CA PRO A 235 -9.99 16.09 2.84
C PRO A 235 -11.26 15.64 3.58
N LYS A 236 -12.12 14.88 2.90
CA LYS A 236 -13.30 14.29 3.51
C LYS A 236 -12.90 13.35 4.67
N PRO A 237 -13.68 13.31 5.76
CA PRO A 237 -13.38 12.42 6.90
C PRO A 237 -13.44 10.94 6.49
N VAL A 238 -12.74 10.09 7.22
CA VAL A 238 -12.61 8.64 6.93
C VAL A 238 -13.97 7.99 6.67
N LYS A 239 -15.01 8.34 7.42
CA LYS A 239 -16.34 7.81 7.21
C LYS A 239 -16.89 8.09 5.81
N GLU A 240 -16.77 9.34 5.32
CA GLU A 240 -17.21 9.73 3.98
C GLU A 240 -16.34 9.10 2.89
N GLN A 241 -15.03 8.89 3.14
CA GLN A 241 -14.15 8.15 2.25
C GLN A 241 -14.64 6.70 2.06
N HIS A 242 -14.97 6.01 3.16
CA HIS A 242 -15.48 4.63 3.12
C HIS A 242 -16.87 4.54 2.46
N GLU A 243 -17.73 5.53 2.65
CA GLU A 243 -19.01 5.59 1.95
C GLU A 243 -18.82 5.80 0.43
N PHE A 244 -17.85 6.61 0.04
CA PHE A 244 -17.58 6.94 -1.36
C PHE A 244 -16.92 5.79 -2.13
N PHE A 245 -15.93 5.13 -1.53
CA PHE A 245 -15.18 4.02 -2.16
C PHE A 245 -15.78 2.64 -1.87
N GLY A 246 -16.75 2.52 -0.96
CA GLY A 246 -17.28 1.28 -0.43
C GLY A 246 -16.45 0.75 0.75
N LYS A 247 -17.10 0.02 1.67
CA LYS A 247 -16.44 -0.54 2.86
C LYS A 247 -15.48 -1.69 2.55
N GLU A 248 -15.70 -2.38 1.45
CA GLU A 248 -14.85 -3.49 1.02
C GLU A 248 -13.69 -2.99 0.16
N GLN A 249 -12.76 -2.28 0.78
CA GLN A 249 -11.51 -1.95 0.13
C GLN A 249 -10.61 -3.19 0.12
N GLY A 250 -10.67 -3.89 -1.00
CA GLY A 250 -9.68 -4.88 -1.37
C GLY A 250 -9.99 -6.30 -0.95
N LEU A 251 -10.44 -7.04 -1.93
CA LEU A 251 -10.46 -8.50 -1.89
C LEU A 251 -9.07 -9.02 -1.47
N ARG A 252 -9.01 -9.78 -0.37
CA ARG A 252 -7.74 -10.26 0.19
C ARG A 252 -7.46 -11.68 -0.27
N ILE A 253 -6.72 -11.82 -1.36
CA ILE A 253 -6.17 -13.13 -1.75
C ILE A 253 -5.18 -13.59 -0.67
N LYS A 254 -5.34 -14.84 -0.26
CA LYS A 254 -4.50 -15.50 0.75
C LYS A 254 -3.26 -16.13 0.11
N ASP A 255 -2.23 -16.33 0.93
CA ASP A 255 -1.05 -17.07 0.55
C ASP A 255 -1.42 -18.52 0.15
N LEU A 256 -0.78 -19.05 -0.89
CA LEU A 256 -1.12 -20.39 -1.39
C LEU A 256 -0.59 -21.51 -0.48
N PHE A 257 0.47 -21.23 0.26
CA PHE A 257 1.10 -22.21 1.13
C PHE A 257 0.58 -22.13 2.57
N ASP A 258 0.39 -20.88 3.07
CA ASP A 258 -0.20 -20.61 4.37
C ASP A 258 -1.47 -19.72 4.21
N PRO A 259 -2.63 -20.32 3.92
CA PRO A 259 -3.86 -19.56 3.65
C PRO A 259 -4.46 -18.85 4.87
N SER A 260 -3.84 -18.96 6.06
CA SER A 260 -4.17 -18.11 7.21
C SER A 260 -3.67 -16.67 7.00
N LYS A 261 -2.61 -16.49 6.20
CA LYS A 261 -1.98 -15.21 5.91
C LYS A 261 -2.47 -14.60 4.60
N LYS A 262 -2.33 -13.28 4.48
CA LYS A 262 -2.49 -12.56 3.20
C LYS A 262 -1.32 -12.92 2.29
N MET A 263 -1.58 -13.07 0.98
CA MET A 263 -0.52 -13.17 -0.02
C MET A 263 0.40 -11.95 0.07
N SER A 264 1.66 -12.18 0.32
CA SER A 264 2.66 -11.12 0.55
C SER A 264 4.03 -11.54 0.04
N LYS A 265 4.83 -10.58 -0.42
CA LYS A 265 6.22 -10.78 -0.86
C LYS A 265 7.16 -11.26 0.27
N SER A 266 6.79 -11.07 1.53
CA SER A 266 7.60 -11.46 2.70
C SER A 266 7.70 -12.98 2.92
N ASP A 267 7.15 -13.80 2.04
CA ASP A 267 7.46 -15.23 2.00
C ASP A 267 8.83 -15.44 1.35
N ASP A 268 9.83 -15.74 2.17
CA ASP A 268 11.22 -15.99 1.73
C ASP A 268 11.35 -17.15 0.73
N THR A 269 10.33 -18.02 0.64
CA THR A 269 10.32 -19.16 -0.28
C THR A 269 9.75 -18.82 -1.65
N GLY A 270 8.95 -17.75 -1.77
CA GLY A 270 8.22 -17.36 -2.98
C GLY A 270 7.18 -18.37 -3.48
N LYS A 271 6.92 -19.45 -2.71
CA LYS A 271 6.00 -20.54 -3.11
C LYS A 271 4.55 -20.15 -2.93
N GLY A 272 4.25 -19.33 -1.92
CA GLY A 272 2.89 -18.90 -1.59
C GLY A 272 2.37 -17.76 -2.45
N VAL A 273 3.20 -17.19 -3.33
CA VAL A 273 2.92 -15.96 -4.06
C VAL A 273 2.99 -16.19 -5.57
N ILE A 274 2.04 -15.62 -6.31
CA ILE A 274 2.08 -15.57 -7.79
C ILE A 274 2.32 -14.12 -8.20
N PHE A 275 3.49 -13.85 -8.77
CA PHE A 275 3.82 -12.55 -9.32
C PHE A 275 3.29 -12.42 -10.76
N LEU A 276 2.98 -11.20 -11.17
CA LEU A 276 2.53 -10.92 -12.55
C LEU A 276 3.64 -11.19 -13.59
N GLY A 277 4.90 -11.22 -13.13
CA GLY A 277 6.08 -11.58 -13.94
C GLY A 277 6.46 -13.06 -13.90
N ASP A 278 5.80 -13.91 -13.11
CA ASP A 278 6.10 -15.34 -13.07
C ASP A 278 5.87 -15.99 -14.44
N SER A 279 6.63 -17.06 -14.74
CA SER A 279 6.29 -17.85 -15.91
C SER A 279 4.90 -18.50 -15.70
N PRO A 280 4.03 -18.51 -16.73
CA PRO A 280 2.69 -19.10 -16.60
C PRO A 280 2.71 -20.55 -16.10
N GLU A 281 3.70 -21.33 -16.51
CA GLU A 281 3.88 -22.73 -16.12
C GLU A 281 4.30 -22.88 -14.66
N GLU A 282 5.17 -22.01 -14.16
CA GLU A 282 5.57 -22.02 -12.74
C GLU A 282 4.43 -21.54 -11.84
N ALA A 283 3.68 -20.53 -12.23
CA ALA A 283 2.49 -20.09 -11.53
C ALA A 283 1.42 -21.20 -11.45
N ALA A 284 1.20 -21.93 -12.55
CA ALA A 284 0.31 -23.08 -12.57
C ALA A 284 0.78 -24.19 -11.59
N LYS A 285 2.09 -24.47 -11.52
CA LYS A 285 2.66 -25.41 -10.54
C LYS A 285 2.46 -24.95 -9.10
N LYS A 286 2.59 -23.66 -8.81
CA LYS A 286 2.31 -23.10 -7.47
C LYS A 286 0.86 -23.37 -7.07
N ILE A 287 -0.12 -23.16 -7.95
CA ILE A 287 -1.53 -23.51 -7.70
C ILE A 287 -1.70 -25.02 -7.45
N MET A 288 -1.09 -25.87 -8.25
CA MET A 288 -1.18 -27.32 -8.05
C MET A 288 -0.62 -27.77 -6.69
N SER A 289 0.37 -27.05 -6.15
CA SER A 289 0.98 -27.31 -4.84
C SER A 289 0.32 -26.57 -3.68
N ALA A 290 -0.70 -25.72 -3.94
CA ALA A 290 -1.38 -24.95 -2.92
C ALA A 290 -1.93 -25.82 -1.79
N THR A 291 -1.87 -25.33 -0.56
CA THR A 291 -2.37 -26.04 0.62
C THR A 291 -3.90 -26.16 0.58
N THR A 292 -4.40 -27.36 0.81
CA THR A 292 -5.83 -27.67 0.98
C THR A 292 -5.99 -28.59 2.20
N ASP A 293 -7.19 -28.64 2.76
CA ASP A 293 -7.52 -29.56 3.85
C ASP A 293 -7.68 -31.02 3.39
N SER A 294 -8.09 -31.90 4.30
CA SER A 294 -8.30 -33.34 4.06
C SER A 294 -9.77 -33.74 4.05
N GLU A 295 -10.73 -32.81 4.02
CA GLU A 295 -12.16 -33.13 4.12
C GLU A 295 -12.74 -33.78 2.85
N SER A 296 -12.03 -33.68 1.72
CA SER A 296 -12.45 -34.19 0.41
C SER A 296 -13.84 -33.75 -0.01
N ASN A 297 -14.20 -32.54 0.32
CA ASN A 297 -15.49 -31.91 0.02
C ASN A 297 -15.28 -30.41 -0.17
N ILE A 298 -15.56 -29.90 -1.35
CA ILE A 298 -15.36 -28.50 -1.68
C ILE A 298 -16.50 -27.65 -1.12
N ARG A 299 -16.16 -26.70 -0.24
CA ARG A 299 -17.06 -25.68 0.31
C ARG A 299 -16.34 -24.33 0.36
N PHE A 300 -17.09 -23.28 0.29
CA PHE A 300 -16.60 -21.94 0.52
C PHE A 300 -16.75 -21.57 2.01
N ASP A 301 -15.70 -21.80 2.77
CA ASP A 301 -15.64 -21.54 4.22
C ASP A 301 -14.21 -21.17 4.61
N PHE A 302 -13.94 -19.89 4.85
CA PHE A 302 -12.59 -19.42 5.19
C PHE A 302 -12.11 -19.85 6.58
N GLU A 303 -13.01 -20.26 7.47
CA GLU A 303 -12.61 -20.75 8.79
C GLU A 303 -12.17 -22.22 8.73
N LYS A 304 -12.90 -23.06 8.00
CA LYS A 304 -12.64 -24.49 7.91
C LYS A 304 -11.80 -24.91 6.72
N GLN A 305 -12.01 -24.25 5.57
CA GLN A 305 -11.36 -24.58 4.30
C GLN A 305 -10.69 -23.31 3.67
N PRO A 306 -9.79 -22.63 4.38
CA PRO A 306 -9.23 -21.36 3.89
C PRO A 306 -8.48 -21.52 2.55
N GLY A 307 -7.77 -22.62 2.33
CA GLY A 307 -7.06 -22.87 1.08
C GLY A 307 -8.00 -23.13 -0.10
N VAL A 308 -9.03 -23.94 0.09
CA VAL A 308 -10.05 -24.21 -0.93
C VAL A 308 -10.84 -22.93 -1.24
N SER A 309 -11.28 -22.19 -0.22
CA SER A 309 -11.98 -20.92 -0.37
C SER A 309 -11.16 -19.90 -1.15
N ASN A 310 -9.85 -19.82 -0.88
CA ASN A 310 -8.92 -18.98 -1.61
C ASN A 310 -8.82 -19.36 -3.11
N LEU A 311 -8.76 -20.65 -3.42
CA LEU A 311 -8.73 -21.15 -4.81
C LEU A 311 -10.02 -20.81 -5.56
N LEU A 312 -11.20 -20.97 -4.92
CA LEU A 312 -12.48 -20.58 -5.49
C LEU A 312 -12.54 -19.10 -5.78
N GLN A 313 -12.05 -18.28 -4.85
CA GLN A 313 -11.98 -16.84 -5.01
C GLN A 313 -11.04 -16.43 -6.16
N ILE A 314 -9.86 -17.03 -6.25
CA ILE A 314 -8.92 -16.78 -7.34
C ILE A 314 -9.56 -17.16 -8.68
N GLN A 315 -10.23 -18.30 -8.78
CA GLN A 315 -10.91 -18.74 -10.00
C GLN A 315 -11.99 -17.76 -10.46
N SER A 316 -12.86 -17.34 -9.51
CA SER A 316 -13.92 -16.37 -9.75
C SER A 316 -13.35 -15.07 -10.36
N LEU A 317 -12.31 -14.53 -9.75
CA LEU A 317 -11.67 -13.29 -10.20
C LEU A 317 -10.99 -13.41 -11.57
N LEU A 318 -10.28 -14.50 -11.81
CA LEU A 318 -9.57 -14.72 -13.07
C LEU A 318 -10.53 -14.96 -14.25
N ARG A 319 -11.70 -15.52 -13.99
CA ARG A 319 -12.74 -15.78 -14.99
C ARG A 319 -13.75 -14.65 -15.12
N ASP A 320 -13.60 -13.57 -14.34
CA ASP A 320 -14.56 -12.46 -14.27
C ASP A 320 -16.01 -12.97 -14.07
N GLN A 321 -16.18 -13.88 -13.11
CA GLN A 321 -17.44 -14.53 -12.78
C GLN A 321 -17.85 -14.19 -11.35
N PRO A 322 -19.16 -14.05 -11.06
CA PRO A 322 -19.64 -13.94 -9.69
C PRO A 322 -19.16 -15.11 -8.83
N LEU A 323 -18.68 -14.82 -7.63
CA LEU A 323 -18.17 -15.84 -6.70
C LEU A 323 -19.22 -16.93 -6.42
N GLU A 324 -20.50 -16.56 -6.31
CA GLU A 324 -21.60 -17.48 -6.06
C GLU A 324 -21.78 -18.51 -7.20
N GLU A 325 -21.45 -18.17 -8.43
CA GLU A 325 -21.48 -19.10 -9.56
C GLU A 325 -20.34 -20.10 -9.48
N THR A 326 -19.16 -19.63 -9.13
CA THR A 326 -17.99 -20.50 -8.90
C THR A 326 -18.24 -21.44 -7.72
N ILE A 327 -18.82 -20.96 -6.63
CA ILE A 327 -19.18 -21.79 -5.46
C ILE A 327 -20.19 -22.86 -5.90
N ARG A 328 -21.30 -22.50 -6.54
CA ARG A 328 -22.33 -23.46 -7.01
C ARG A 328 -21.77 -24.53 -7.93
N HIS A 329 -20.80 -24.18 -8.77
CA HIS A 329 -20.15 -25.13 -9.65
C HIS A 329 -19.36 -26.22 -8.88
N TRP A 330 -18.73 -25.84 -7.78
CA TRP A 330 -17.81 -26.71 -7.04
C TRP A 330 -18.41 -27.32 -5.78
N GLU A 331 -19.44 -26.75 -5.20
CA GLU A 331 -20.01 -27.19 -3.93
C GLU A 331 -20.40 -28.67 -3.95
N GLY A 332 -19.94 -29.39 -2.93
CA GLY A 332 -20.20 -30.82 -2.79
C GLY A 332 -19.36 -31.76 -3.64
N LYS A 333 -18.52 -31.23 -4.56
CA LYS A 333 -17.54 -32.08 -5.28
C LYS A 333 -16.37 -32.44 -4.38
N SER A 334 -15.77 -33.62 -4.61
CA SER A 334 -14.69 -34.17 -3.79
C SER A 334 -13.29 -34.02 -4.41
N GLY A 335 -13.20 -33.48 -5.62
CA GLY A 335 -11.97 -33.47 -6.41
C GLY A 335 -11.13 -32.23 -6.25
N TYR A 336 -10.35 -32.05 -5.17
CA TYR A 336 -9.41 -30.93 -5.04
C TYR A 336 -8.40 -30.84 -6.20
N GLY A 337 -8.00 -31.99 -6.76
CA GLY A 337 -7.13 -32.03 -7.92
C GLY A 337 -7.77 -31.41 -9.16
N ASP A 338 -9.08 -31.56 -9.35
CA ASP A 338 -9.81 -30.97 -10.47
C ASP A 338 -9.95 -29.46 -10.29
N LEU A 339 -10.31 -28.98 -9.08
CA LEU A 339 -10.33 -27.58 -8.74
C LEU A 339 -8.96 -26.92 -9.00
N LYS A 340 -7.89 -27.52 -8.48
CA LYS A 340 -6.53 -26.99 -8.68
C LYS A 340 -6.14 -26.91 -10.15
N ARG A 341 -6.51 -27.92 -10.97
CA ARG A 341 -6.22 -27.89 -12.41
C ARG A 341 -6.94 -26.75 -13.11
N GLU A 342 -8.22 -26.55 -12.84
CA GLU A 342 -8.97 -25.47 -13.46
C GLU A 342 -8.47 -24.07 -13.01
N VAL A 343 -8.10 -23.92 -11.73
CA VAL A 343 -7.50 -22.67 -11.24
C VAL A 343 -6.11 -22.45 -11.84
N ALA A 344 -5.30 -23.50 -11.96
CA ALA A 344 -3.97 -23.44 -12.57
C ALA A 344 -4.05 -23.03 -14.05
N GLU A 345 -5.03 -23.55 -14.78
CA GLU A 345 -5.31 -23.17 -16.17
C GLU A 345 -5.74 -21.70 -16.27
N ALA A 346 -6.66 -21.26 -15.42
CA ALA A 346 -7.10 -19.86 -15.38
C ALA A 346 -5.94 -18.90 -15.04
N VAL A 347 -5.08 -19.24 -14.10
CA VAL A 347 -3.87 -18.47 -13.76
C VAL A 347 -2.91 -18.39 -14.94
N ARG A 348 -2.64 -19.52 -15.57
CA ARG A 348 -1.75 -19.58 -16.74
C ARG A 348 -2.27 -18.70 -17.88
N ASP A 349 -3.55 -18.82 -18.24
CA ASP A 349 -4.15 -18.09 -19.33
C ASP A 349 -4.19 -16.58 -19.02
N PHE A 350 -4.48 -16.21 -17.80
CA PHE A 350 -4.41 -14.83 -17.33
C PHE A 350 -3.01 -14.25 -17.49
N LEU A 351 -1.97 -14.95 -17.01
CA LEU A 351 -0.60 -14.47 -17.09
C LEU A 351 -0.12 -14.35 -18.53
N ILE A 352 -0.47 -15.31 -19.40
CA ILE A 352 -0.16 -15.23 -20.86
C ILE A 352 -0.77 -13.97 -21.43
N SER A 353 -2.08 -13.75 -21.22
CA SER A 353 -2.79 -12.59 -21.74
C SER A 353 -2.26 -11.27 -21.15
N PHE A 354 -1.99 -11.24 -19.85
CA PHE A 354 -1.47 -10.04 -19.18
C PHE A 354 -0.08 -9.67 -19.68
N GLN A 355 0.84 -10.64 -19.75
CA GLN A 355 2.22 -10.43 -20.23
C GLN A 355 2.27 -10.08 -21.72
N GLU A 356 1.31 -10.55 -22.50
CA GLU A 356 1.15 -10.10 -23.89
C GLU A 356 0.78 -8.61 -23.94
N ARG A 357 -0.22 -8.16 -23.17
CA ARG A 357 -0.55 -6.74 -23.07
C ARG A 357 0.63 -5.91 -22.57
N LEU A 358 1.39 -6.41 -21.58
CA LEU A 358 2.56 -5.73 -21.04
C LEU A 358 3.66 -5.51 -22.10
N ARG A 359 3.89 -6.49 -22.97
CA ARG A 359 4.83 -6.37 -24.09
C ARG A 359 4.41 -5.32 -25.14
N HIS A 360 3.10 -5.07 -25.26
CA HIS A 360 2.54 -4.10 -26.22
C HIS A 360 2.36 -2.69 -25.64
N VAL A 361 2.72 -2.45 -24.38
CA VAL A 361 2.69 -1.10 -23.80
C VAL A 361 3.68 -0.20 -24.53
N ASP A 362 3.16 0.88 -25.13
CA ASP A 362 4.01 1.90 -25.76
C ASP A 362 4.69 2.75 -24.67
N GLU A 363 5.98 2.49 -24.48
CA GLU A 363 6.80 3.19 -23.50
C GLU A 363 6.98 4.67 -23.84
N ASN A 364 7.04 5.02 -25.12
CA ASN A 364 7.18 6.42 -25.54
C ASN A 364 5.89 7.21 -25.23
N GLN A 365 4.74 6.62 -25.47
CA GLN A 365 3.45 7.21 -25.10
C GLN A 365 3.34 7.39 -23.60
N LEU A 366 3.71 6.37 -22.82
CA LEU A 366 3.71 6.44 -21.35
C LEU A 366 4.64 7.54 -20.82
N MET A 367 5.86 7.64 -21.36
CA MET A 367 6.82 8.67 -20.96
C MET A 367 6.36 10.08 -21.38
N ALA A 368 5.76 10.23 -22.55
CA ALA A 368 5.18 11.50 -22.99
C ALA A 368 4.06 11.94 -22.04
N LYS A 369 3.15 11.02 -21.68
CA LYS A 369 2.08 11.27 -20.71
C LYS A 369 2.63 11.70 -19.35
N LEU A 370 3.63 10.99 -18.81
CA LEU A 370 4.28 11.37 -17.56
C LEU A 370 4.86 12.78 -17.61
N THR A 371 5.58 13.11 -18.67
CA THR A 371 6.22 14.43 -18.82
C THR A 371 5.18 15.55 -18.87
N ASP A 372 4.11 15.35 -19.62
CA ASP A 372 3.03 16.33 -19.74
C ASP A 372 2.26 16.49 -18.43
N ASP A 373 1.94 15.39 -17.75
CA ASP A 373 1.24 15.42 -16.49
C ASP A 373 2.10 16.03 -15.37
N GLU A 374 3.38 15.66 -15.28
CA GLU A 374 4.32 16.24 -14.33
C GLU A 374 4.42 17.77 -14.47
N ARG A 375 4.38 18.28 -15.72
CA ARG A 375 4.33 19.72 -15.95
C ARG A 375 3.03 20.35 -15.42
N VAL A 376 1.88 19.74 -15.71
CA VAL A 376 0.57 20.20 -15.20
C VAL A 376 0.52 20.14 -13.68
N MET A 377 0.97 19.06 -13.09
CA MET A 377 0.94 18.87 -11.64
C MET A 377 1.91 19.81 -10.91
N ASN A 378 3.05 20.17 -11.53
CA ASN A 378 3.92 21.23 -11.03
C ASN A 378 3.22 22.58 -11.01
N GLU A 379 2.47 22.95 -12.04
CA GLU A 379 1.71 24.21 -12.08
C GLU A 379 0.66 24.25 -10.95
N VAL A 380 -0.10 23.17 -10.75
CA VAL A 380 -1.11 23.05 -9.69
C VAL A 380 -0.47 23.13 -8.30
N ALA A 381 0.56 22.32 -8.07
CA ALA A 381 1.26 22.25 -6.78
C ALA A 381 1.91 23.59 -6.41
N ASN A 382 2.59 24.25 -7.37
CA ASN A 382 3.22 25.54 -7.14
C ASN A 382 2.20 26.65 -6.88
N ALA A 383 1.01 26.61 -7.47
CA ALA A 383 -0.06 27.55 -7.17
C ALA A 383 -0.54 27.43 -5.71
N THR A 384 -0.69 26.21 -5.21
CA THR A 384 -1.05 25.96 -3.80
C THR A 384 0.11 26.34 -2.87
N LEU A 385 1.34 25.94 -3.20
CA LEU A 385 2.52 26.29 -2.42
C LEU A 385 2.68 27.81 -2.30
N LEU A 386 2.50 28.55 -3.38
CA LEU A 386 2.59 30.03 -3.36
C LEU A 386 1.56 30.64 -2.42
N LYS A 387 0.31 30.17 -2.40
CA LYS A 387 -0.71 30.62 -1.44
C LYS A 387 -0.25 30.39 0.00
N VAL A 388 0.29 29.21 0.29
CA VAL A 388 0.82 28.91 1.63
C VAL A 388 2.01 29.82 1.96
N GLN A 389 2.97 29.98 1.05
CA GLN A 389 4.13 30.85 1.26
C GLN A 389 3.73 32.32 1.53
N GLN A 390 2.74 32.84 0.82
CA GLN A 390 2.20 34.17 1.05
C GLN A 390 1.52 34.27 2.41
N ALA A 391 0.69 33.29 2.77
CA ALA A 391 -0.03 33.30 4.04
C ALA A 391 0.90 33.22 5.26
N VAL A 392 2.00 32.47 5.16
CA VAL A 392 3.01 32.37 6.25
C VAL A 392 4.08 33.46 6.19
N GLY A 393 4.03 34.36 5.20
CA GLY A 393 4.94 35.51 5.08
C GLY A 393 6.27 35.23 4.39
N LEU A 394 6.41 34.09 3.69
CA LEU A 394 7.63 33.78 2.92
C LEU A 394 7.67 34.44 1.54
N ARG A 395 6.54 34.91 1.03
CA ARG A 395 6.41 35.65 -0.24
C ARG A 395 5.50 36.86 -0.03
N ALA A 396 5.76 37.91 -0.81
CA ALA A 396 4.85 39.03 -0.85
C ALA A 396 3.49 38.63 -1.45
N SER A 397 2.43 39.23 -0.93
CA SER A 397 1.04 39.05 -1.40
C SER A 397 0.81 39.69 -2.74
#